data_bacd7e378e5feccf5ef64742f53a522a
#
_entry.id   bacd7e378e5feccf5ef64742f53a522a
#
_cell.length_a   1.000
_cell.length_b   1.000
_cell.length_c   1.000
_cell.angle_alpha   90.00
_cell.angle_beta   90.00
_cell.angle_gamma   90.00
#
_symmetry.space_group_name_H-M   'P 1'
#
loop_
_entity.id
_entity.type
_entity.pdbx_description
1 polymer ?
#
loop_
_entity_poly.entity_id
_entity_poly.type
_entity_poly.pdbx_seq_one_letter_code
_entity_poly.pdbx_strand_id
1 'polypeptide(L)'
;MTRKYTESEIRDIIADNLQCIEPGMVLIDTEHYLPNYKGTKGFVDILAKDCKDHLTVIEVKKSNSTAREAIHEVFKYLEGVKINKGLRDDEIRLLILSTEWDELLIPFSSLCQNSTVNIEGYRIQVSENRTLSSVKRVQPIMHNHERLFCEHHMLRAYTTEQKLQQAIQEHITSFETKGI
;
A
#
# COMPACT_ATOMS: atom_id res chain seq x y z
N MET A 1 26.68 6.85 21.59
CA MET A 1 25.35 7.43 21.27
C MET A 1 25.04 7.07 19.84
N THR A 2 24.03 6.26 19.58
CA THR A 2 23.65 5.89 18.22
C THR A 2 23.11 7.12 17.50
N ARG A 3 23.68 7.47 16.38
CA ARG A 3 23.24 8.62 15.56
C ARG A 3 21.80 8.38 15.10
N LYS A 4 20.90 9.32 15.41
CA LYS A 4 19.53 9.28 14.90
C LYS A 4 19.49 10.00 13.55
N TYR A 5 19.27 9.27 12.47
CA TYR A 5 19.06 9.83 11.13
C TYR A 5 17.66 10.46 11.01
N THR A 6 17.53 11.48 10.19
CA THR A 6 16.24 12.02 9.73
C THR A 6 15.64 11.11 8.67
N GLU A 7 14.36 11.28 8.32
CA GLU A 7 13.69 10.50 7.25
C GLU A 7 14.36 10.77 5.88
N SER A 8 14.69 12.04 5.60
CA SER A 8 15.43 12.38 4.39
C SER A 8 16.84 11.77 4.32
N GLU A 9 17.57 11.73 5.43
CA GLU A 9 18.87 11.04 5.46
C GLU A 9 18.74 9.53 5.23
N ILE A 10 17.67 8.91 5.75
CA ILE A 10 17.38 7.49 5.54
C ILE A 10 17.02 7.24 4.07
N ARG A 11 16.18 8.09 3.47
CA ARG A 11 15.85 8.06 2.05
C ARG A 11 17.10 8.09 1.19
N ASP A 12 18.00 9.03 1.43
CA ASP A 12 19.23 9.20 0.66
C ASP A 12 20.15 7.96 0.80
N ILE A 13 20.25 7.40 2.02
CA ILE A 13 20.99 6.16 2.26
C ILE A 13 20.36 4.98 1.50
N ILE A 14 19.04 4.89 1.45
CA ILE A 14 18.33 3.85 0.68
C ILE A 14 18.60 4.03 -0.81
N ALA A 15 18.50 5.23 -1.34
CA ALA A 15 18.74 5.55 -2.74
C ALA A 15 20.17 5.13 -3.19
N ASP A 16 21.17 5.35 -2.34
CA ASP A 16 22.55 4.94 -2.57
C ASP A 16 22.78 3.41 -2.45
N ASN A 17 21.84 2.68 -1.83
CA ASN A 17 21.99 1.26 -1.49
C ASN A 17 20.84 0.37 -2.01
N LEU A 18 20.19 0.73 -3.11
CA LEU A 18 19.04 -0.01 -3.67
C LEU A 18 19.35 -1.48 -3.94
N GLN A 19 20.60 -1.81 -4.31
CA GLN A 19 21.06 -3.18 -4.52
C GLN A 19 20.99 -4.06 -3.27
N CYS A 20 20.98 -3.46 -2.08
CA CYS A 20 20.79 -4.17 -0.81
C CYS A 20 19.32 -4.56 -0.57
N ILE A 21 18.38 -3.88 -1.22
CA ILE A 21 16.96 -4.18 -1.16
C ILE A 21 16.64 -5.26 -2.18
N GLU A 22 17.00 -5.01 -3.44
CA GLU A 22 16.82 -5.96 -4.52
C GLU A 22 17.94 -5.82 -5.56
N PRO A 23 18.69 -6.91 -5.87
CA PRO A 23 19.70 -6.90 -6.90
C PRO A 23 19.11 -6.50 -8.26
N GLY A 24 19.76 -5.58 -8.96
CA GLY A 24 19.33 -5.10 -10.27
C GLY A 24 18.36 -3.91 -10.22
N MET A 25 17.97 -3.45 -9.03
CA MET A 25 17.17 -2.23 -8.91
C MET A 25 17.99 -0.98 -9.29
N VAL A 26 17.42 -0.10 -10.11
CA VAL A 26 18.07 1.10 -10.63
C VAL A 26 17.30 2.34 -10.18
N LEU A 27 18.00 3.30 -9.58
CA LEU A 27 17.44 4.60 -9.19
C LEU A 27 17.04 5.40 -10.45
N ILE A 28 15.84 5.98 -10.43
CA ILE A 28 15.40 6.95 -11.44
C ILE A 28 15.50 8.36 -10.86
N ASP A 29 14.89 8.58 -9.65
CA ASP A 29 14.82 9.91 -9.05
C ASP A 29 14.57 9.80 -7.54
N THR A 30 14.88 10.88 -6.82
CA THR A 30 14.51 11.06 -5.41
C THR A 30 13.65 12.32 -5.28
N GLU A 31 12.72 12.32 -4.32
CA GLU A 31 11.73 13.42 -4.18
C GLU A 31 11.02 13.73 -5.51
N HIS A 32 10.68 12.67 -6.24
CA HIS A 32 10.07 12.81 -7.55
C HIS A 32 8.70 13.48 -7.48
N TYR A 33 8.58 14.64 -8.13
CA TYR A 33 7.31 15.37 -8.17
C TYR A 33 6.27 14.67 -9.05
N LEU A 34 5.13 14.35 -8.47
CA LEU A 34 3.97 13.85 -9.19
C LEU A 34 2.91 14.96 -9.28
N PRO A 35 2.66 15.47 -10.50
CA PRO A 35 1.57 16.42 -10.69
C PRO A 35 0.22 15.76 -10.38
N ASN A 36 -0.59 16.42 -9.55
CA ASN A 36 -1.93 15.97 -9.25
C ASN A 36 -2.96 16.90 -9.90
N TYR A 37 -3.96 16.34 -10.55
CA TYR A 37 -5.04 17.06 -11.25
C TYR A 37 -5.84 18.01 -10.35
N LYS A 38 -5.83 17.79 -9.03
CA LYS A 38 -6.58 18.62 -8.05
C LYS A 38 -5.70 19.51 -7.18
N GLY A 39 -4.47 19.83 -7.60
CA GLY A 39 -3.65 20.87 -6.99
C GLY A 39 -2.93 20.52 -5.69
N THR A 40 -2.98 19.27 -5.20
CA THR A 40 -2.12 18.85 -4.10
C THR A 40 -0.80 18.33 -4.65
N LYS A 41 0.30 18.95 -4.21
CA LYS A 41 1.65 18.46 -4.57
C LYS A 41 1.90 17.10 -3.91
N GLY A 42 2.45 16.15 -4.66
CA GLY A 42 2.91 14.86 -4.17
C GLY A 42 4.37 14.66 -4.57
N PHE A 43 5.17 14.18 -3.63
CA PHE A 43 6.56 13.81 -3.88
C PHE A 43 6.74 12.37 -3.45
N VAL A 44 7.17 11.51 -4.39
CA VAL A 44 7.60 10.14 -4.10
C VAL A 44 9.00 10.22 -3.51
N ASP A 45 9.25 9.57 -2.38
CA ASP A 45 10.57 9.59 -1.76
C ASP A 45 11.66 9.07 -2.70
N ILE A 46 11.45 7.88 -3.28
CA ILE A 46 12.36 7.29 -4.25
C ILE A 46 11.55 6.65 -5.38
N LEU A 47 11.92 6.97 -6.61
CA LEU A 47 11.42 6.32 -7.81
C LEU A 47 12.54 5.49 -8.41
N ALA A 48 12.27 4.20 -8.65
CA ALA A 48 13.25 3.24 -9.16
C ALA A 48 12.63 2.33 -10.23
N LYS A 49 13.43 1.50 -10.86
CA LYS A 49 13.01 0.36 -11.67
C LYS A 49 13.61 -0.93 -11.10
N ASP A 50 12.84 -1.99 -11.11
CA ASP A 50 13.35 -3.32 -10.78
C ASP A 50 14.03 -4.00 -11.99
N CYS A 51 14.57 -5.20 -11.78
CA CYS A 51 15.26 -5.97 -12.84
C CYS A 51 14.32 -6.44 -13.97
N LYS A 52 13.01 -6.26 -13.84
CA LYS A 52 11.98 -6.57 -14.86
C LYS A 52 11.41 -5.32 -15.51
N ASP A 53 12.02 -4.15 -15.29
CA ASP A 53 11.57 -2.84 -15.75
C ASP A 53 10.25 -2.34 -15.12
N HIS A 54 9.72 -2.98 -14.06
CA HIS A 54 8.57 -2.44 -13.36
C HIS A 54 8.94 -1.13 -12.66
N LEU A 55 8.07 -0.15 -12.77
CA LEU A 55 8.25 1.10 -12.05
C LEU A 55 8.01 0.87 -10.55
N THR A 56 9.04 1.12 -9.75
CA THR A 56 9.03 0.88 -8.31
C THR A 56 8.98 2.21 -7.56
N VAL A 57 7.85 2.44 -6.90
CA VAL A 57 7.63 3.56 -5.98
C VAL A 57 8.09 3.11 -4.59
N ILE A 58 8.97 3.86 -3.95
CA ILE A 58 9.48 3.54 -2.62
C ILE A 58 9.12 4.68 -1.67
N GLU A 59 8.41 4.34 -0.61
CA GLU A 59 8.06 5.23 0.48
C GLU A 59 8.89 4.90 1.72
N VAL A 60 9.49 5.91 2.33
CA VAL A 60 10.37 5.77 3.49
C VAL A 60 9.70 6.33 4.73
N LYS A 61 9.67 5.57 5.81
CA LYS A 61 9.14 6.02 7.09
C LYS A 61 10.10 5.71 8.23
N LYS A 62 10.25 6.67 9.13
CA LYS A 62 11.18 6.54 10.26
C LYS A 62 10.47 6.17 11.57
N SER A 63 9.22 6.58 11.75
CA SER A 63 8.53 6.46 13.04
C SER A 63 7.06 6.10 12.89
N ASN A 64 6.47 5.61 13.99
CA ASN A 64 5.06 5.24 14.06
C ASN A 64 4.09 6.42 13.87
N SER A 65 4.51 7.65 14.16
CA SER A 65 3.63 8.83 14.13
C SER A 65 3.10 9.20 12.74
N THR A 66 3.76 8.74 11.68
CA THR A 66 3.42 9.03 10.28
C THR A 66 2.79 7.86 9.53
N ALA A 67 2.49 6.74 10.23
CA ALA A 67 1.98 5.52 9.61
C ALA A 67 0.66 5.73 8.83
N ARG A 68 -0.27 6.55 9.36
CA ARG A 68 -1.52 6.87 8.67
C ARG A 68 -1.31 7.75 7.44
N GLU A 69 -0.42 8.72 7.53
CA GLU A 69 -0.07 9.61 6.43
C GLU A 69 0.59 8.84 5.30
N ALA A 70 1.48 7.88 5.62
CA ALA A 70 2.14 7.03 4.64
C ALA A 70 1.16 6.34 3.69
N ILE A 71 0.11 5.72 4.22
CA ILE A 71 -0.87 5.00 3.40
C ILE A 71 -1.65 5.93 2.47
N HIS A 72 -2.04 7.12 2.97
CA HIS A 72 -2.71 8.12 2.13
C HIS A 72 -1.81 8.68 1.02
N GLU A 73 -0.55 8.92 1.33
CA GLU A 73 0.44 9.38 0.35
C GLU A 73 0.66 8.33 -0.73
N VAL A 74 0.83 7.09 -0.35
CA VAL A 74 1.00 5.94 -1.25
C VAL A 74 -0.14 5.83 -2.26
N PHE A 75 -1.41 5.85 -1.84
CA PHE A 75 -2.54 5.82 -2.77
C PHE A 75 -2.51 6.98 -3.76
N LYS A 76 -2.20 8.17 -3.28
CA LYS A 76 -2.07 9.36 -4.10
C LYS A 76 -0.96 9.21 -5.15
N TYR A 77 0.17 8.60 -4.76
CA TYR A 77 1.30 8.37 -5.67
C TYR A 77 0.98 7.31 -6.72
N LEU A 78 0.37 6.20 -6.32
CA LEU A 78 -0.02 5.14 -7.26
C LEU A 78 -0.97 5.67 -8.33
N GLU A 79 -2.01 6.38 -7.95
CA GLU A 79 -2.94 7.00 -8.91
C GLU A 79 -2.25 8.06 -9.78
N GLY A 80 -1.39 8.89 -9.19
CA GLY A 80 -0.60 9.88 -9.91
C GLY A 80 0.32 9.24 -10.96
N VAL A 81 0.99 8.15 -10.63
CA VAL A 81 1.87 7.41 -11.56
C VAL A 81 1.07 6.77 -12.68
N LYS A 82 -0.05 6.09 -12.37
CA LYS A 82 -0.93 5.48 -13.37
C LYS A 82 -1.41 6.50 -14.40
N ILE A 83 -1.95 7.62 -13.93
CA ILE A 83 -2.48 8.67 -14.80
C ILE A 83 -1.38 9.33 -15.65
N ASN A 84 -0.26 9.71 -15.03
CA ASN A 84 0.78 10.47 -15.71
C ASN A 84 1.63 9.62 -16.69
N LYS A 85 1.80 8.33 -16.40
CA LYS A 85 2.66 7.44 -17.21
C LYS A 85 1.86 6.41 -18.02
N GLY A 86 0.54 6.31 -17.83
CA GLY A 86 -0.31 5.35 -18.53
C GLY A 86 0.00 3.89 -18.18
N LEU A 87 0.48 3.64 -16.96
CA LEU A 87 0.88 2.31 -16.51
C LEU A 87 -0.29 1.54 -15.89
N ARG A 88 -0.24 0.22 -16.05
CA ARG A 88 -1.17 -0.73 -15.41
C ARG A 88 -0.65 -1.13 -14.03
N ASP A 89 -1.51 -1.73 -13.23
CA ASP A 89 -1.19 -2.18 -11.87
C ASP A 89 -0.06 -3.23 -11.82
N ASP A 90 0.02 -4.07 -12.85
CA ASP A 90 1.05 -5.10 -12.99
C ASP A 90 2.42 -4.57 -13.44
N GLU A 91 2.49 -3.31 -13.87
CA GLU A 91 3.72 -2.62 -14.27
C GLU A 91 4.30 -1.73 -13.16
N ILE A 92 3.59 -1.65 -12.01
CA ILE A 92 3.97 -0.82 -10.88
C ILE A 92 4.18 -1.70 -9.64
N ARG A 93 5.23 -1.40 -8.89
CA ARG A 93 5.48 -1.96 -7.55
C ARG A 93 5.55 -0.83 -6.53
N LEU A 94 5.11 -1.13 -5.33
CA LEU A 94 5.23 -0.25 -4.18
C LEU A 94 6.04 -0.93 -3.09
N LEU A 95 7.10 -0.28 -2.64
CA LEU A 95 7.87 -0.70 -1.48
C LEU A 95 7.68 0.31 -0.34
N ILE A 96 7.38 -0.18 0.85
CA ILE A 96 7.35 0.61 2.07
C ILE A 96 8.53 0.19 2.93
N LEU A 97 9.46 1.11 3.15
CA LEU A 97 10.66 0.88 3.96
C LEU A 97 10.55 1.66 5.28
N SER A 98 10.66 0.96 6.40
CA SER A 98 10.57 1.61 7.71
C SER A 98 11.55 1.01 8.71
N THR A 99 12.04 1.85 9.63
CA THR A 99 12.80 1.40 10.79
C THR A 99 11.89 0.84 11.90
N GLU A 100 10.62 1.27 11.94
CA GLU A 100 9.61 0.86 12.92
C GLU A 100 8.33 0.41 12.20
N TRP A 101 7.72 -0.69 12.68
CA TRP A 101 6.57 -1.32 12.01
C TRP A 101 5.34 -1.52 12.88
N ASP A 102 5.40 -1.15 14.16
CA ASP A 102 4.33 -1.49 15.12
C ASP A 102 2.98 -0.87 14.72
N GLU A 103 2.96 0.43 14.41
CA GLU A 103 1.75 1.13 13.96
C GLU A 103 1.49 0.98 12.45
N LEU A 104 2.52 0.60 11.69
CA LEU A 104 2.44 0.51 10.24
C LEU A 104 1.94 -0.86 9.75
N LEU A 105 2.10 -1.91 10.56
CA LEU A 105 1.84 -3.29 10.15
C LEU A 105 0.37 -3.54 9.78
N ILE A 106 -0.58 -3.05 10.57
CA ILE A 106 -2.02 -3.24 10.31
C ILE A 106 -2.46 -2.49 9.05
N PRO A 107 -2.21 -1.17 8.90
CA PRO A 107 -2.59 -0.44 7.69
C PRO A 107 -1.86 -0.97 6.44
N PHE A 108 -0.60 -1.38 6.54
CA PHE A 108 0.14 -2.05 5.47
C PHE A 108 -0.54 -3.37 5.05
N SER A 109 -0.93 -4.19 6.02
CA SER A 109 -1.60 -5.47 5.76
C SER A 109 -2.93 -5.27 5.03
N SER A 110 -3.71 -4.29 5.48
CA SER A 110 -4.96 -3.91 4.81
C SER A 110 -4.72 -3.39 3.39
N LEU A 111 -3.67 -2.61 3.18
CA LEU A 111 -3.28 -2.12 1.86
C LEU A 111 -2.91 -3.28 0.92
N CYS A 112 -2.12 -4.25 1.38
CA CYS A 112 -1.75 -5.44 0.60
C CYS A 112 -2.98 -6.28 0.20
N GLN A 113 -3.97 -6.39 1.09
CA GLN A 113 -5.18 -7.20 0.83
C GLN A 113 -6.16 -6.53 -0.15
N ASN A 114 -6.18 -5.20 -0.21
CA ASN A 114 -7.16 -4.44 -0.98
C ASN A 114 -6.58 -3.80 -2.25
N SER A 115 -5.30 -4.03 -2.54
CA SER A 115 -4.64 -3.47 -3.72
C SER A 115 -4.38 -4.54 -4.77
N THR A 116 -4.54 -4.15 -6.04
CA THR A 116 -4.13 -4.93 -7.22
C THR A 116 -2.66 -4.71 -7.59
N VAL A 117 -2.04 -3.67 -7.05
CA VAL A 117 -0.60 -3.38 -7.21
C VAL A 117 0.23 -4.29 -6.29
N ASN A 118 1.39 -4.74 -6.76
CA ASN A 118 2.33 -5.47 -5.91
C ASN A 118 2.93 -4.57 -4.84
N ILE A 119 2.61 -4.84 -3.56
CA ILE A 119 3.05 -4.05 -2.41
C ILE A 119 3.89 -4.91 -1.48
N GLU A 120 5.06 -4.41 -1.14
CA GLU A 120 6.00 -5.10 -0.26
C GLU A 120 6.48 -4.16 0.85
N GLY A 121 6.69 -4.71 2.05
CA GLY A 121 7.21 -3.98 3.20
C GLY A 121 8.59 -4.49 3.60
N TYR A 122 9.46 -3.59 4.02
CA TYR A 122 10.79 -3.94 4.51
C TYR A 122 11.13 -3.18 5.78
N ARG A 123 11.49 -3.92 6.81
CA ARG A 123 12.13 -3.35 8.01
C ARG A 123 13.60 -3.15 7.72
N ILE A 124 14.08 -1.94 7.88
CA ILE A 124 15.46 -1.56 7.64
C ILE A 124 16.17 -1.14 8.93
N GLN A 125 17.49 -1.31 8.95
CA GLN A 125 18.35 -0.74 9.96
C GLN A 125 19.51 -0.02 9.27
N VAL A 126 19.81 1.18 9.74
CA VAL A 126 20.88 2.01 9.20
C VAL A 126 22.04 2.02 10.19
N SER A 127 23.24 1.73 9.69
CA SER A 127 24.48 1.78 10.47
C SER A 127 25.00 3.21 10.64
N GLU A 128 25.92 3.42 11.59
CA GLU A 128 26.58 4.71 11.78
C GLU A 128 27.39 5.17 10.54
N ASN A 129 27.80 4.22 9.70
CA ASN A 129 28.56 4.46 8.47
C ASN A 129 27.68 4.79 7.25
N ARG A 130 26.40 5.16 7.46
CA ARG A 130 25.43 5.47 6.38
C ARG A 130 25.23 4.33 5.39
N THR A 131 25.18 3.08 5.86
CA THR A 131 24.86 1.90 5.06
C THR A 131 23.66 1.17 5.65
N LEU A 132 22.95 0.39 4.85
CA LEU A 132 21.91 -0.51 5.32
C LEU A 132 22.56 -1.73 5.97
N SER A 133 22.46 -1.83 7.31
CA SER A 133 23.00 -2.96 8.08
C SER A 133 22.06 -4.17 8.10
N SER A 134 20.78 -3.95 7.87
CA SER A 134 19.76 -5.00 7.79
C SER A 134 18.61 -4.56 6.90
N VAL A 135 18.14 -5.46 6.04
CA VAL A 135 16.91 -5.33 5.24
C VAL A 135 16.13 -6.62 5.40
N LYS A 136 14.94 -6.56 6.01
CA LYS A 136 14.10 -7.75 6.27
C LYS A 136 12.70 -7.51 5.75
N ARG A 137 12.22 -8.41 4.90
CA ARG A 137 10.84 -8.36 4.40
C ARG A 137 9.85 -8.53 5.55
N VAL A 138 8.84 -7.69 5.56
CA VAL A 138 7.71 -7.74 6.50
C VAL A 138 6.56 -8.49 5.85
N GLN A 139 6.06 -9.52 6.53
CA GLN A 139 4.90 -10.26 6.06
C GLN A 139 3.62 -9.54 6.50
N PRO A 140 2.67 -9.28 5.60
CA PRO A 140 1.37 -8.75 5.98
C PRO A 140 0.60 -9.77 6.83
N ILE A 141 -0.19 -9.28 7.78
CA ILE A 141 -1.13 -10.10 8.53
C ILE A 141 -2.29 -10.44 7.59
N MET A 142 -2.41 -11.69 7.21
CA MET A 142 -3.54 -12.17 6.42
C MET A 142 -4.71 -12.41 7.36
N HIS A 143 -5.65 -11.48 7.38
CA HIS A 143 -6.95 -11.72 8.00
C HIS A 143 -7.83 -12.44 6.99
N ASN A 144 -8.06 -13.73 7.20
CA ASN A 144 -9.19 -14.39 6.58
C ASN A 144 -10.46 -13.79 7.23
N HIS A 145 -10.98 -12.75 6.61
CA HIS A 145 -12.32 -12.32 6.92
C HIS A 145 -13.29 -13.34 6.32
N GLU A 146 -13.36 -14.52 6.93
CA GLU A 146 -14.54 -15.35 6.77
C GLU A 146 -15.70 -14.45 7.24
N ARG A 147 -16.63 -14.16 6.34
CA ARG A 147 -17.88 -13.54 6.75
C ARG A 147 -18.53 -14.47 7.76
N LEU A 148 -18.37 -14.14 9.04
CA LEU A 148 -19.13 -14.80 10.09
C LEU A 148 -20.61 -14.57 9.75
N PHE A 149 -21.38 -15.66 9.68
CA PHE A 149 -22.84 -15.53 9.56
C PHE A 149 -23.32 -14.63 10.71
N CYS A 150 -24.18 -13.67 10.36
CA CYS A 150 -24.79 -12.84 11.36
C CYS A 150 -25.54 -13.74 12.35
N GLU A 151 -25.29 -13.60 13.63
CA GLU A 151 -26.00 -14.36 14.68
C GLU A 151 -27.50 -14.03 14.71
N HIS A 152 -27.88 -12.87 14.19
CA HIS A 152 -29.26 -12.42 14.13
C HIS A 152 -29.84 -12.69 12.74
N HIS A 153 -30.79 -13.62 12.70
CA HIS A 153 -31.55 -13.93 11.50
C HIS A 153 -32.92 -13.23 11.56
N MET A 154 -33.25 -12.50 10.51
CA MET A 154 -34.58 -11.89 10.36
C MET A 154 -35.45 -12.79 9.49
N LEU A 155 -36.47 -13.37 10.08
CA LEU A 155 -37.51 -14.11 9.35
C LEU A 155 -38.61 -13.12 8.95
N ARG A 156 -38.95 -13.09 7.66
CA ARG A 156 -40.06 -12.31 7.13
C ARG A 156 -41.12 -13.26 6.60
N ALA A 157 -42.34 -13.11 7.08
CA ALA A 157 -43.49 -13.86 6.59
C ALA A 157 -44.32 -12.99 5.65
N TYR A 158 -44.74 -13.55 4.54
CA TYR A 158 -45.54 -12.87 3.54
C TYR A 158 -46.93 -13.51 3.46
N THR A 159 -47.98 -12.70 3.34
CA THR A 159 -49.38 -13.17 3.33
C THR A 159 -49.85 -13.70 2.00
N THR A 160 -49.09 -13.45 0.91
CA THR A 160 -49.39 -13.96 -0.44
C THR A 160 -48.09 -14.30 -1.16
N GLU A 161 -48.20 -15.27 -2.07
CA GLU A 161 -47.12 -15.70 -2.97
C GLU A 161 -46.53 -14.51 -3.78
N GLN A 162 -47.42 -13.65 -4.26
CA GLN A 162 -47.03 -12.48 -5.05
C GLN A 162 -46.11 -11.53 -4.27
N LYS A 163 -46.45 -11.26 -2.99
CA LYS A 163 -45.56 -10.44 -2.12
C LYS A 163 -44.23 -11.09 -1.82
N LEU A 164 -44.21 -12.42 -1.68
CA LEU A 164 -42.99 -13.17 -1.49
C LEU A 164 -42.08 -13.04 -2.72
N GLN A 165 -42.63 -13.27 -3.91
CA GLN A 165 -41.84 -13.15 -5.16
C GLN A 165 -41.28 -11.76 -5.40
N GLN A 166 -42.08 -10.73 -5.11
CA GLN A 166 -41.62 -9.32 -5.17
C GLN A 166 -40.45 -9.09 -4.22
N ALA A 167 -40.54 -9.53 -2.97
CA ALA A 167 -39.47 -9.36 -1.98
C ALA A 167 -38.18 -10.13 -2.35
N ILE A 168 -38.32 -11.33 -2.92
CA ILE A 168 -37.16 -12.10 -3.44
C ILE A 168 -36.45 -11.29 -4.53
N GLN A 169 -37.21 -10.77 -5.50
CA GLN A 169 -36.64 -9.99 -6.59
C GLN A 169 -35.95 -8.71 -6.10
N GLU A 170 -36.53 -7.99 -5.15
CA GLU A 170 -35.91 -6.81 -4.52
C GLU A 170 -34.60 -7.16 -3.81
N HIS A 171 -34.52 -8.30 -3.13
CA HIS A 171 -33.29 -8.76 -2.49
C HIS A 171 -32.23 -9.14 -3.51
N ILE A 172 -32.57 -9.90 -4.57
CA ILE A 172 -31.63 -10.24 -5.64
C ILE A 172 -31.03 -8.98 -6.25
N THR A 173 -31.87 -8.02 -6.65
CA THR A 173 -31.40 -6.74 -7.20
C THR A 173 -30.49 -5.98 -6.23
N SER A 174 -30.80 -6.02 -4.93
CA SER A 174 -29.95 -5.39 -3.90
C SER A 174 -28.59 -6.06 -3.77
N PHE A 175 -28.49 -7.39 -3.91
CA PHE A 175 -27.22 -8.11 -3.89
C PHE A 175 -26.40 -7.81 -5.16
N GLU A 176 -27.02 -7.87 -6.33
CA GLU A 176 -26.38 -7.53 -7.60
C GLU A 176 -25.79 -6.11 -7.59
N THR A 177 -26.55 -5.14 -7.08
CA THR A 177 -26.11 -3.74 -6.97
C THR A 177 -24.90 -3.57 -6.03
N LYS A 178 -24.76 -4.44 -5.05
CA LYS A 178 -23.65 -4.45 -4.09
C LYS A 178 -22.47 -5.32 -4.51
N GLY A 179 -22.56 -5.98 -5.66
CA GLY A 179 -21.53 -6.89 -6.18
C GLY A 179 -21.35 -8.15 -5.33
N ILE A 180 -22.45 -8.67 -4.74
CA ILE A 180 -22.47 -9.87 -3.90
C ILE A 180 -23.18 -10.99 -4.68
#